data_ceb2ae7d702941c5dc9df42e5943f384
#
_entry.id   ceb2ae7d702941c5dc9df42e5943f384
#
_cell.length_a   1.000
_cell.length_b   1.000
_cell.length_c   1.000
_cell.angle_alpha   90.00
_cell.angle_beta   90.00
_cell.angle_gamma   90.00
#
_symmetry.space_group_name_H-M   'P 1'
#
loop_
_entity.id
_entity.type
_entity.pdbx_description
1 polymer ?
#
loop_
_entity_poly.entity_id
_entity_poly.type
_entity_poly.pdbx_seq_one_letter_code
_entity_poly.pdbx_strand_id
1 'polypeptide(L)'
;MQRRLLYGSAIALLTAIVLAAARVGEQPGALSDWQALALGITQGLTELLPISSSAHLILVPWLGDWQYLKAHPGFNKTFDVGLHLGTLVAVVAYFWSDIVRLVVAWVGSLRRRGISSVDERVAWYVAIATVPAALVGAFGESVIDERLGEPWQIAIFLTLFGVLLWVADRQPETRDLGGLTFVSGVGIGLSQILSQMPGVSRSGITITTGRFLGLGRDAAARFSFLLLVPITFGAVLFKGAKVAADGLPPGSIGPFIVGMLAAAAVGLVAIEALLGFVRRHNYTPFVVYRLLAAAVIVLLIASGFRESTF
;
A
#
# COMPACT_ATOMS: atom_id res chain seq x y z
N MET A 1 21.53 -9.75 13.38
CA MET A 1 20.78 -10.27 14.55
C MET A 1 19.36 -9.64 14.61
N GLN A 2 19.23 -8.35 14.58
CA GLN A 2 17.94 -7.62 14.68
C GLN A 2 16.88 -8.06 13.65
N ARG A 3 17.25 -8.26 12.37
CA ARG A 3 16.31 -8.70 11.32
C ARG A 3 15.77 -10.11 11.54
N ARG A 4 16.58 -11.06 12.02
CA ARG A 4 16.11 -12.43 12.32
C ARG A 4 15.10 -12.44 13.48
N LEU A 5 15.27 -11.54 14.45
CA LEU A 5 14.31 -11.36 15.54
C LEU A 5 12.97 -10.80 15.03
N LEU A 6 13.00 -9.82 14.09
CA LEU A 6 11.78 -9.28 13.48
C LEU A 6 10.98 -10.35 12.73
N TYR A 7 11.65 -11.24 11.99
CA TYR A 7 10.94 -12.33 11.28
C TYR A 7 10.39 -13.38 12.23
N GLY A 8 11.17 -13.77 13.23
CA GLY A 8 10.69 -14.68 14.26
C GLY A 8 9.46 -14.15 14.95
N SER A 9 9.47 -12.86 15.29
CA SER A 9 8.33 -12.18 15.90
C SER A 9 7.13 -12.08 14.96
N ALA A 10 7.34 -11.78 13.67
CA ALA A 10 6.26 -11.69 12.68
C ALA A 10 5.60 -13.06 12.44
N ILE A 11 6.39 -14.13 12.32
CA ILE A 11 5.87 -15.51 12.17
C ILE A 11 5.12 -15.94 13.43
N ALA A 12 5.67 -15.70 14.62
CA ALA A 12 5.00 -16.03 15.88
C ALA A 12 3.69 -15.26 16.04
N LEU A 13 3.67 -13.98 15.69
CA LEU A 13 2.48 -13.14 15.71
C LEU A 13 1.43 -13.68 14.73
N LEU A 14 1.79 -13.97 13.49
CA LEU A 14 0.88 -14.51 12.48
C LEU A 14 0.30 -15.85 12.93
N THR A 15 1.10 -16.74 13.50
CA THR A 15 0.63 -18.01 14.05
C THR A 15 -0.36 -17.79 15.19
N ALA A 16 -0.08 -16.86 16.12
CA ALA A 16 -0.99 -16.52 17.20
C ALA A 16 -2.32 -15.95 16.69
N ILE A 17 -2.29 -15.09 15.65
CA ILE A 17 -3.48 -14.52 15.01
C ILE A 17 -4.32 -15.61 14.36
N VAL A 18 -3.71 -16.53 13.61
CA VAL A 18 -4.41 -17.67 12.98
C VAL A 18 -5.11 -18.52 14.04
N LEU A 19 -4.40 -18.84 15.13
CA LEU A 19 -4.97 -19.63 16.23
C LEU A 19 -6.10 -18.88 16.97
N ALA A 20 -6.00 -17.57 17.12
CA ALA A 20 -7.03 -16.75 17.74
C ALA A 20 -8.28 -16.67 16.84
N ALA A 21 -8.10 -16.38 15.54
CA ALA A 21 -9.19 -16.33 14.58
C ALA A 21 -9.95 -17.67 14.47
N ALA A 22 -9.23 -18.81 14.61
CA ALA A 22 -9.84 -20.14 14.60
C ALA A 22 -10.74 -20.44 15.82
N ARG A 23 -10.63 -19.65 16.89
CA ARG A 23 -11.38 -19.86 18.15
C ARG A 23 -12.60 -18.96 18.30
N VAL A 24 -12.69 -17.91 17.49
CA VAL A 24 -13.82 -16.97 17.52
C VAL A 24 -14.91 -17.49 16.58
N GLY A 25 -16.09 -17.76 17.12
CA GLY A 25 -17.25 -18.17 16.34
C GLY A 25 -17.71 -17.03 15.40
N GLU A 26 -18.17 -17.38 14.20
CA GLU A 26 -18.74 -16.41 13.27
C GLU A 26 -19.96 -15.73 13.88
N GLN A 27 -19.96 -14.39 13.84
CA GLN A 27 -21.15 -13.61 14.19
C GLN A 27 -21.99 -13.41 12.91
N PRO A 28 -23.25 -13.89 12.88
CA PRO A 28 -24.10 -13.65 11.73
C PRO A 28 -24.27 -12.14 11.46
N GLY A 29 -24.01 -11.71 10.23
CA GLY A 29 -24.15 -10.30 9.81
C GLY A 29 -22.96 -9.39 10.12
N ALA A 30 -21.77 -9.93 10.38
CA ALA A 30 -20.51 -9.19 10.52
C ALA A 30 -19.41 -9.82 9.64
N LEU A 31 -18.34 -9.04 9.40
CA LEU A 31 -17.12 -9.57 8.78
C LEU A 31 -16.49 -10.62 9.72
N SER A 32 -16.23 -11.82 9.23
CA SER A 32 -15.60 -12.87 10.04
C SER A 32 -14.10 -12.60 10.25
N ASP A 33 -13.53 -13.10 11.36
CA ASP A 33 -12.09 -12.99 11.63
C ASP A 33 -11.24 -13.66 10.54
N TRP A 34 -11.75 -14.71 9.89
CA TRP A 34 -11.08 -15.36 8.76
C TRP A 34 -11.05 -14.50 7.50
N GLN A 35 -12.13 -13.79 7.19
CA GLN A 35 -12.16 -12.83 6.10
C GLN A 35 -11.23 -11.67 6.39
N ALA A 36 -11.24 -11.17 7.63
CA ALA A 36 -10.31 -10.13 8.08
C ALA A 36 -8.85 -10.59 8.02
N LEU A 37 -8.54 -11.82 8.44
CA LEU A 37 -7.22 -12.43 8.31
C LEU A 37 -6.78 -12.52 6.83
N ALA A 38 -7.65 -13.01 5.96
CA ALA A 38 -7.37 -13.11 4.53
C ALA A 38 -7.07 -11.74 3.91
N LEU A 39 -7.87 -10.71 4.24
CA LEU A 39 -7.64 -9.33 3.78
C LEU A 39 -6.37 -8.72 4.40
N GLY A 40 -6.08 -9.01 5.66
CA GLY A 40 -4.84 -8.59 6.32
C GLY A 40 -3.59 -9.18 5.65
N ILE A 41 -3.61 -10.47 5.33
CA ILE A 41 -2.52 -11.13 4.57
C ILE A 41 -2.42 -10.51 3.18
N THR A 42 -3.54 -10.34 2.50
CA THR A 42 -3.61 -9.70 1.17
C THR A 42 -3.00 -8.30 1.22
N GLN A 43 -3.42 -7.47 2.15
CA GLN A 43 -2.90 -6.10 2.33
C GLN A 43 -1.39 -6.11 2.59
N GLY A 44 -0.93 -6.92 3.55
CA GLY A 44 0.49 -7.00 3.91
C GLY A 44 1.39 -7.39 2.73
N LEU A 45 0.94 -8.32 1.89
CA LEU A 45 1.67 -8.72 0.69
C LEU A 45 1.61 -7.63 -0.39
N THR A 46 0.42 -7.10 -0.68
CA THR A 46 0.18 -6.35 -1.91
C THR A 46 0.42 -4.85 -1.79
N GLU A 47 0.43 -4.27 -0.57
CA GLU A 47 0.69 -2.85 -0.34
C GLU A 47 2.10 -2.44 -0.75
N LEU A 48 3.06 -3.28 -0.46
CA LEU A 48 4.48 -3.00 -0.65
C LEU A 48 4.99 -3.46 -2.01
N LEU A 49 4.40 -4.53 -2.54
CA LEU A 49 4.70 -5.01 -3.88
C LEU A 49 4.00 -4.12 -4.92
N PRO A 50 4.61 -3.91 -6.10
CA PRO A 50 4.04 -3.04 -7.13
C PRO A 50 2.89 -3.72 -7.92
N ILE A 51 1.87 -4.27 -7.19
CA ILE A 51 0.76 -5.06 -7.74
C ILE A 51 -0.64 -4.56 -7.35
N SER A 52 -0.72 -3.48 -6.56
CA SER A 52 -1.96 -2.80 -6.14
C SER A 52 -2.76 -3.49 -5.04
N SER A 53 -2.54 -3.08 -3.79
CA SER A 53 -3.32 -3.54 -2.64
C SER A 53 -4.81 -3.20 -2.77
N SER A 54 -5.14 -1.97 -3.16
CA SER A 54 -6.52 -1.54 -3.35
C SER A 54 -7.30 -2.40 -4.35
N ALA A 55 -6.63 -2.84 -5.45
CA ALA A 55 -7.24 -3.80 -6.36
C ALA A 55 -7.55 -5.12 -5.66
N HIS A 56 -6.61 -5.66 -4.90
CA HIS A 56 -6.78 -6.96 -4.25
C HIS A 56 -7.80 -6.93 -3.11
N LEU A 57 -7.90 -5.82 -2.36
CA LEU A 57 -8.92 -5.64 -1.33
C LEU A 57 -10.34 -5.58 -1.91
N ILE A 58 -10.49 -5.20 -3.18
CA ILE A 58 -11.76 -5.30 -3.92
C ILE A 58 -11.93 -6.70 -4.53
N LEU A 59 -10.90 -7.23 -5.19
CA LEU A 59 -10.98 -8.49 -5.94
C LEU A 59 -11.16 -9.71 -5.06
N VAL A 60 -10.57 -9.76 -3.86
CA VAL A 60 -10.72 -10.91 -2.95
C VAL A 60 -12.16 -11.04 -2.46
N PRO A 61 -12.85 -9.99 -1.95
CA PRO A 61 -14.27 -10.04 -1.64
C PRO A 61 -15.15 -10.33 -2.87
N TRP A 62 -14.83 -9.74 -4.02
CA TRP A 62 -15.54 -9.99 -5.27
C TRP A 62 -15.47 -11.45 -5.71
N LEU A 63 -14.30 -12.08 -5.65
CA LEU A 63 -14.10 -13.50 -5.94
C LEU A 63 -14.81 -14.40 -4.92
N GLY A 64 -14.77 -14.03 -3.65
CA GLY A 64 -15.39 -14.77 -2.56
C GLY A 64 -16.88 -14.53 -2.40
N ASP A 65 -17.46 -13.61 -3.16
CA ASP A 65 -18.87 -13.17 -3.03
C ASP A 65 -19.22 -12.72 -1.60
N TRP A 66 -18.36 -11.90 -1.00
CA TRP A 66 -18.50 -11.47 0.39
C TRP A 66 -19.51 -10.35 0.53
N GLN A 67 -20.77 -10.72 0.69
CA GLN A 67 -21.91 -9.82 0.71
C GLN A 67 -21.87 -8.75 1.80
N TYR A 68 -21.24 -9.04 2.95
CA TYR A 68 -21.15 -8.09 4.04
C TYR A 68 -20.40 -6.81 3.63
N LEU A 69 -19.23 -6.94 3.01
CA LEU A 69 -18.44 -5.79 2.58
C LEU A 69 -19.11 -5.00 1.45
N LYS A 70 -19.77 -5.69 0.53
CA LYS A 70 -20.58 -5.08 -0.53
C LYS A 70 -21.75 -4.27 0.04
N ALA A 71 -22.46 -4.81 1.03
CA ALA A 71 -23.61 -4.16 1.65
C ALA A 71 -23.22 -3.01 2.60
N HIS A 72 -21.97 -2.94 3.06
CA HIS A 72 -21.50 -1.96 4.03
C HIS A 72 -20.27 -1.18 3.53
N PRO A 73 -20.36 -0.38 2.45
CA PRO A 73 -19.21 0.28 1.83
C PRO A 73 -18.48 1.25 2.78
N GLY A 74 -19.19 1.91 3.68
CA GLY A 74 -18.58 2.79 4.69
C GLY A 74 -17.71 2.02 5.70
N PHE A 75 -18.16 0.84 6.13
CA PHE A 75 -17.37 -0.07 6.97
C PHE A 75 -16.15 -0.59 6.20
N ASN A 76 -16.35 -1.04 4.96
CA ASN A 76 -15.28 -1.57 4.12
C ASN A 76 -14.11 -0.59 4.02
N LYS A 77 -14.39 0.69 3.69
CA LYS A 77 -13.37 1.75 3.61
C LYS A 77 -12.66 2.00 4.95
N THR A 78 -13.40 1.97 6.04
CA THR A 78 -12.82 2.14 7.37
C THR A 78 -11.92 0.95 7.73
N PHE A 79 -12.36 -0.26 7.39
CA PHE A 79 -11.59 -1.48 7.58
C PHE A 79 -10.30 -1.47 6.75
N ASP A 80 -10.36 -1.06 5.48
CA ASP A 80 -9.18 -0.91 4.61
C ASP A 80 -8.14 0.04 5.22
N VAL A 81 -8.57 1.17 5.80
CA VAL A 81 -7.65 2.08 6.49
C VAL A 81 -7.04 1.42 7.74
N GLY A 82 -7.78 0.58 8.44
CA GLY A 82 -7.25 -0.25 9.53
C GLY A 82 -6.15 -1.21 9.04
N LEU A 83 -6.35 -1.84 7.88
CA LEU A 83 -5.34 -2.69 7.25
C LEU A 83 -4.09 -1.88 6.84
N HIS A 84 -4.28 -0.67 6.29
CA HIS A 84 -3.18 0.24 5.97
C HIS A 84 -2.41 0.70 7.23
N LEU A 85 -3.08 0.87 8.38
CA LEU A 85 -2.38 1.11 9.64
C LEU A 85 -1.45 -0.05 10.01
N GLY A 86 -1.86 -1.31 9.77
CA GLY A 86 -1.00 -2.48 9.95
C GLY A 86 0.27 -2.41 9.10
N THR A 87 0.14 -2.12 7.81
CA THR A 87 1.30 -1.98 6.91
C THR A 87 2.13 -0.73 7.22
N LEU A 88 1.53 0.35 7.69
CA LEU A 88 2.26 1.52 8.19
C LEU A 88 3.15 1.15 9.38
N VAL A 89 2.62 0.39 10.35
CA VAL A 89 3.41 -0.11 11.49
C VAL A 89 4.59 -0.95 11.00
N ALA A 90 4.39 -1.82 10.02
CA ALA A 90 5.47 -2.61 9.43
C ALA A 90 6.57 -1.74 8.81
N VAL A 91 6.19 -0.74 8.01
CA VAL A 91 7.15 0.19 7.36
C VAL A 91 7.89 1.03 8.39
N VAL A 92 7.18 1.57 9.38
CA VAL A 92 7.80 2.36 10.46
C VAL A 92 8.77 1.51 11.27
N ALA A 93 8.40 0.28 11.63
CA ALA A 93 9.28 -0.63 12.36
C ALA A 93 10.53 -1.01 11.55
N TYR A 94 10.37 -1.27 10.26
CA TYR A 94 11.49 -1.64 9.38
C TYR A 94 12.45 -0.48 9.12
N PHE A 95 11.93 0.71 8.84
CA PHE A 95 12.69 1.92 8.50
C PHE A 95 12.86 2.88 9.66
N TRP A 96 12.68 2.43 10.90
CA TRP A 96 12.70 3.30 12.09
C TRP A 96 13.90 4.24 12.14
N SER A 97 15.12 3.70 11.96
CA SER A 97 16.35 4.50 11.97
C SER A 97 16.42 5.51 10.84
N ASP A 98 15.94 5.14 9.63
CA ASP A 98 15.92 6.03 8.48
C ASP A 98 14.89 7.16 8.70
N ILE A 99 13.69 6.81 9.21
CA ILE A 99 12.63 7.79 9.50
C ILE A 99 13.09 8.78 10.56
N VAL A 100 13.65 8.32 11.68
CA VAL A 100 14.15 9.19 12.74
C VAL A 100 15.24 10.12 12.20
N ARG A 101 16.19 9.59 11.44
CA ARG A 101 17.27 10.38 10.79
C ARG A 101 16.71 11.47 9.87
N LEU A 102 15.75 11.12 9.03
CA LEU A 102 15.10 12.05 8.09
C LEU A 102 14.28 13.12 8.82
N VAL A 103 13.52 12.74 9.86
CA VAL A 103 12.74 13.69 10.66
C VAL A 103 13.67 14.68 11.39
N VAL A 104 14.75 14.18 12.02
CA VAL A 104 15.73 15.04 12.68
C VAL A 104 16.42 15.99 11.69
N ALA A 105 16.79 15.49 10.52
CA ALA A 105 17.37 16.30 9.44
C ALA A 105 16.39 17.39 8.97
N TRP A 106 15.13 17.02 8.75
CA TRP A 106 14.06 17.92 8.34
C TRP A 106 13.86 19.06 9.36
N VAL A 107 13.68 18.72 10.64
CA VAL A 107 13.53 19.70 11.73
C VAL A 107 14.78 20.60 11.83
N GLY A 108 15.97 20.02 11.68
CA GLY A 108 17.24 20.76 11.65
C GLY A 108 17.30 21.78 10.52
N SER A 109 16.84 21.39 9.31
CA SER A 109 16.81 22.30 8.14
C SER A 109 15.84 23.48 8.35
N LEU A 110 14.70 23.23 8.98
CA LEU A 110 13.72 24.27 9.32
C LEU A 110 14.31 25.29 10.31
N ARG A 111 14.98 24.78 11.37
CA ARG A 111 15.61 25.66 12.37
C ARG A 111 16.73 26.52 11.78
N ARG A 112 17.54 25.96 10.89
CA ARG A 112 18.64 26.69 10.21
C ARG A 112 18.16 27.50 9.02
N ARG A 113 16.91 27.32 8.57
CA ARG A 113 16.34 27.91 7.36
C ARG A 113 17.19 27.64 6.09
N GLY A 114 17.72 26.42 6.00
CA GLY A 114 18.57 26.02 4.89
C GLY A 114 18.70 24.51 4.77
N ILE A 115 19.00 24.04 3.55
CA ILE A 115 19.17 22.61 3.21
C ILE A 115 20.64 22.38 2.87
N SER A 116 21.35 21.59 3.66
CA SER A 116 22.80 21.38 3.54
C SER A 116 23.21 19.93 3.34
N SER A 117 22.36 18.96 3.74
CA SER A 117 22.67 17.53 3.67
C SER A 117 21.77 16.77 2.71
N VAL A 118 22.19 15.55 2.35
CA VAL A 118 21.40 14.62 1.54
C VAL A 118 20.11 14.24 2.27
N ASP A 119 20.21 13.92 3.57
CA ASP A 119 19.05 13.52 4.37
C ASP A 119 18.00 14.64 4.45
N GLU A 120 18.42 15.89 4.57
CA GLU A 120 17.52 17.04 4.53
C GLU A 120 16.78 17.15 3.19
N ARG A 121 17.52 16.99 2.06
CA ARG A 121 16.91 17.00 0.74
C ARG A 121 15.89 15.88 0.57
N VAL A 122 16.26 14.64 0.94
CA VAL A 122 15.36 13.49 0.85
C VAL A 122 14.12 13.70 1.70
N ALA A 123 14.26 14.19 2.94
CA ALA A 123 13.13 14.48 3.83
C ALA A 123 12.17 15.54 3.23
N TRP A 124 12.71 16.60 2.64
CA TRP A 124 11.90 17.59 1.93
C TRP A 124 11.21 17.01 0.70
N TYR A 125 11.86 16.11 -0.05
CA TYR A 125 11.24 15.50 -1.22
C TYR A 125 10.12 14.52 -0.82
N VAL A 126 10.27 13.81 0.30
CA VAL A 126 9.17 13.01 0.87
C VAL A 126 7.99 13.91 1.25
N ALA A 127 8.25 15.03 1.95
CA ALA A 127 7.18 15.96 2.32
C ALA A 127 6.47 16.56 1.10
N ILE A 128 7.24 17.09 0.12
CA ILE A 128 6.69 17.70 -1.10
C ILE A 128 5.92 16.68 -1.95
N ALA A 129 6.48 15.48 -2.12
CA ALA A 129 5.85 14.42 -2.90
C ALA A 129 4.55 13.88 -2.27
N THR A 130 4.36 14.07 -0.96
CA THR A 130 3.13 13.67 -0.27
C THR A 130 1.97 14.62 -0.56
N VAL A 131 2.23 15.92 -0.69
CA VAL A 131 1.19 16.96 -0.77
C VAL A 131 0.18 16.75 -1.91
N PRO A 132 0.58 16.50 -3.18
CA PRO A 132 -0.39 16.37 -4.27
C PRO A 132 -1.40 15.25 -4.05
N ALA A 133 -0.93 14.07 -3.66
CA ALA A 133 -1.80 12.92 -3.40
C ALA A 133 -2.66 13.11 -2.14
N ALA A 134 -2.14 13.77 -1.10
CA ALA A 134 -2.91 14.08 0.10
C ALA A 134 -4.06 15.04 -0.20
N LEU A 135 -3.82 16.07 -1.01
CA LEU A 135 -4.87 17.01 -1.44
C LEU A 135 -5.95 16.32 -2.27
N VAL A 136 -5.55 15.51 -3.25
CA VAL A 136 -6.53 14.77 -4.08
C VAL A 136 -7.27 13.73 -3.25
N GLY A 137 -6.61 13.02 -2.33
CA GLY A 137 -7.27 12.08 -1.42
C GLY A 137 -8.27 12.75 -0.49
N ALA A 138 -7.93 13.94 0.06
CA ALA A 138 -8.80 14.66 0.98
C ALA A 138 -10.03 15.28 0.30
N PHE A 139 -9.89 15.81 -0.93
CA PHE A 139 -10.95 16.54 -1.62
C PHE A 139 -11.61 15.75 -2.76
N GLY A 140 -10.97 14.71 -3.26
CA GLY A 140 -11.46 13.89 -4.37
C GLY A 140 -11.98 12.51 -3.97
N GLU A 141 -11.96 12.15 -2.68
CA GLU A 141 -12.33 10.82 -2.18
C GLU A 141 -13.72 10.39 -2.69
N SER A 142 -14.74 11.22 -2.59
CA SER A 142 -16.10 10.87 -3.01
C SER A 142 -16.20 10.54 -4.51
N VAL A 143 -15.56 11.35 -5.36
CA VAL A 143 -15.56 11.14 -6.82
C VAL A 143 -14.82 9.85 -7.19
N ILE A 144 -13.69 9.58 -6.54
CA ILE A 144 -12.89 8.38 -6.78
C ILE A 144 -13.70 7.15 -6.37
N ASP A 145 -14.28 7.19 -5.20
CA ASP A 145 -15.03 6.09 -4.60
C ASP A 145 -16.32 5.74 -5.37
N GLU A 146 -16.98 6.76 -5.94
CA GLU A 146 -18.23 6.57 -6.69
C GLU A 146 -17.99 6.09 -8.14
N ARG A 147 -16.84 6.39 -8.71
CA ARG A 147 -16.60 6.18 -10.15
C ARG A 147 -15.53 5.14 -10.47
N LEU A 148 -14.70 4.78 -9.51
CA LEU A 148 -13.56 3.90 -9.72
C LEU A 148 -13.59 2.73 -8.74
N GLY A 149 -13.05 1.58 -9.19
CA GLY A 149 -12.95 0.39 -8.35
C GLY A 149 -13.69 -0.83 -8.92
N GLU A 150 -14.39 -0.65 -10.02
CA GLU A 150 -15.05 -1.77 -10.67
C GLU A 150 -14.01 -2.79 -11.21
N PRO A 151 -14.27 -4.11 -11.11
CA PRO A 151 -13.33 -5.15 -11.52
C PRO A 151 -12.80 -4.97 -12.95
N TRP A 152 -13.63 -4.56 -13.90
CA TRP A 152 -13.18 -4.30 -15.27
C TRP A 152 -12.22 -3.11 -15.38
N GLN A 153 -12.41 -2.05 -14.57
CA GLN A 153 -11.50 -0.90 -14.51
C GLN A 153 -10.15 -1.32 -13.90
N ILE A 154 -10.21 -2.14 -12.84
CA ILE A 154 -9.02 -2.70 -12.20
C ILE A 154 -8.19 -3.49 -13.21
N ALA A 155 -8.82 -4.32 -14.06
CA ALA A 155 -8.11 -5.08 -15.11
C ALA A 155 -7.38 -4.14 -16.09
N ILE A 156 -8.01 -3.04 -16.50
CA ILE A 156 -7.39 -2.02 -17.36
C ILE A 156 -6.19 -1.38 -16.67
N PHE A 157 -6.35 -0.93 -15.42
CA PHE A 157 -5.27 -0.24 -14.71
C PHE A 157 -4.11 -1.19 -14.32
N LEU A 158 -4.40 -2.44 -13.95
CA LEU A 158 -3.36 -3.45 -13.76
C LEU A 158 -2.53 -3.64 -15.03
N THR A 159 -3.18 -3.72 -16.18
CA THR A 159 -2.51 -3.89 -17.46
C THR A 159 -1.69 -2.67 -17.84
N LEU A 160 -2.31 -1.49 -17.88
CA LEU A 160 -1.67 -0.25 -18.32
C LEU A 160 -0.44 0.09 -17.46
N PHE A 161 -0.63 0.12 -16.15
CA PHE A 161 0.46 0.48 -15.22
C PHE A 161 1.46 -0.68 -15.01
N GLY A 162 1.07 -1.91 -15.31
CA GLY A 162 2.00 -3.03 -15.44
C GLY A 162 2.97 -2.85 -16.61
N VAL A 163 2.46 -2.49 -17.77
CA VAL A 163 3.27 -2.20 -18.97
C VAL A 163 4.17 -0.98 -18.73
N LEU A 164 3.65 0.09 -18.11
CA LEU A 164 4.46 1.26 -17.78
C LEU A 164 5.61 0.92 -16.82
N LEU A 165 5.37 0.09 -15.81
CA LEU A 165 6.43 -0.40 -14.91
C LEU A 165 7.48 -1.20 -15.68
N TRP A 166 7.07 -2.06 -16.62
CA TRP A 166 7.98 -2.84 -17.43
C TRP A 166 8.87 -1.98 -18.34
N VAL A 167 8.31 -0.91 -18.94
CA VAL A 167 9.07 0.05 -19.74
C VAL A 167 10.04 0.84 -18.87
N ALA A 168 9.58 1.34 -17.73
CA ALA A 168 10.39 2.10 -16.79
C ALA A 168 11.55 1.27 -16.22
N ASP A 169 11.33 0.00 -15.96
CA ASP A 169 12.35 -0.89 -15.38
C ASP A 169 13.54 -1.17 -16.32
N ARG A 170 13.40 -0.89 -17.62
CA ARG A 170 14.46 -0.98 -18.62
C ARG A 170 15.37 0.24 -18.66
N GLN A 171 14.97 1.35 -18.00
CA GLN A 171 15.82 2.54 -17.95
C GLN A 171 17.10 2.25 -17.17
N PRO A 172 18.24 2.88 -17.55
CA PRO A 172 19.47 2.70 -16.83
C PRO A 172 19.38 3.20 -15.38
N GLU A 173 20.13 2.58 -14.49
CA GLU A 173 20.24 2.98 -13.08
C GLU A 173 21.39 4.01 -12.96
N THR A 174 21.05 5.28 -12.93
CA THR A 174 22.00 6.38 -12.94
C THR A 174 22.08 7.14 -11.62
N ARG A 175 21.12 6.89 -10.70
CA ARG A 175 20.96 7.64 -9.44
C ARG A 175 20.59 6.73 -8.28
N ASP A 176 21.12 7.04 -7.11
CA ASP A 176 20.65 6.56 -5.82
C ASP A 176 19.69 7.57 -5.16
N LEU A 177 19.31 7.34 -3.90
CA LEU A 177 18.47 8.28 -3.13
C LEU A 177 19.14 9.64 -2.96
N GLY A 178 20.46 9.71 -2.84
CA GLY A 178 21.21 10.95 -2.71
C GLY A 178 21.22 11.78 -3.99
N GLY A 179 21.04 11.13 -5.14
CA GLY A 179 20.93 11.75 -6.45
C GLY A 179 19.52 12.28 -6.80
N LEU A 180 18.54 12.17 -5.89
CA LEU A 180 17.23 12.78 -6.08
C LEU A 180 17.34 14.31 -6.24
N THR A 181 16.55 14.85 -7.16
CA THR A 181 16.42 16.29 -7.39
C THR A 181 15.04 16.78 -6.99
N PHE A 182 14.85 18.09 -6.89
CA PHE A 182 13.55 18.69 -6.66
C PHE A 182 12.52 18.24 -7.73
N VAL A 183 12.92 18.24 -9.00
CA VAL A 183 12.07 17.78 -10.12
C VAL A 183 11.69 16.32 -9.94
N SER A 184 12.63 15.48 -9.47
CA SER A 184 12.33 14.06 -9.18
C SER A 184 11.29 13.93 -8.06
N GLY A 185 11.44 14.67 -6.96
CA GLY A 185 10.48 14.68 -5.86
C GLY A 185 9.07 15.11 -6.29
N VAL A 186 8.99 16.23 -7.02
CA VAL A 186 7.70 16.72 -7.55
C VAL A 186 7.09 15.75 -8.56
N GLY A 187 7.88 15.21 -9.49
CA GLY A 187 7.40 14.25 -10.49
C GLY A 187 6.83 12.98 -9.86
N ILE A 188 7.52 12.40 -8.86
CA ILE A 188 7.02 11.25 -8.12
C ILE A 188 5.76 11.61 -7.33
N GLY A 189 5.72 12.79 -6.70
CA GLY A 189 4.55 13.27 -5.96
C GLY A 189 3.32 13.46 -6.84
N LEU A 190 3.47 14.04 -8.02
CA LEU A 190 2.38 14.19 -9.00
C LEU A 190 1.90 12.81 -9.51
N SER A 191 2.82 11.90 -9.80
CA SER A 191 2.45 10.54 -10.20
C SER A 191 1.70 9.78 -9.10
N GLN A 192 1.97 10.09 -7.84
CA GLN A 192 1.27 9.49 -6.70
C GLN A 192 -0.23 9.80 -6.68
N ILE A 193 -0.70 10.88 -7.33
CA ILE A 193 -2.13 11.17 -7.50
C ILE A 193 -2.84 9.99 -8.18
N LEU A 194 -2.22 9.39 -9.19
CA LEU A 194 -2.78 8.27 -9.93
C LEU A 194 -2.97 7.02 -9.05
N SER A 195 -2.26 6.94 -7.93
CA SER A 195 -2.39 5.80 -7.00
C SER A 195 -3.74 5.70 -6.30
N GLN A 196 -4.55 6.76 -6.34
CA GLN A 196 -5.91 6.76 -5.81
C GLN A 196 -6.85 5.82 -6.61
N MET A 197 -6.50 5.53 -7.87
CA MET A 197 -7.28 4.62 -8.72
C MET A 197 -6.93 3.16 -8.42
N PRO A 198 -7.92 2.33 -8.00
CA PRO A 198 -7.70 0.91 -7.76
C PRO A 198 -7.14 0.21 -9.00
N GLY A 199 -6.04 -0.52 -8.84
CA GLY A 199 -5.33 -1.16 -9.95
C GLY A 199 -4.03 -0.45 -10.37
N VAL A 200 -3.86 0.86 -10.10
CA VAL A 200 -2.63 1.58 -10.40
C VAL A 200 -1.47 1.14 -9.52
N SER A 201 -1.68 1.00 -8.23
CA SER A 201 -0.65 0.73 -7.20
C SER A 201 0.17 1.97 -6.85
N ARG A 202 0.13 2.39 -5.58
CA ARG A 202 0.97 3.50 -5.10
C ARG A 202 2.46 3.15 -5.22
N SER A 203 2.87 2.00 -4.71
CA SER A 203 4.25 1.51 -4.88
C SER A 203 4.60 1.34 -6.36
N GLY A 204 3.68 0.81 -7.17
CA GLY A 204 3.88 0.64 -8.60
C GLY A 204 4.17 1.96 -9.32
N ILE A 205 3.32 2.98 -9.16
CA ILE A 205 3.47 4.25 -9.90
C ILE A 205 4.67 5.08 -9.41
N THR A 206 4.92 5.12 -8.09
CA THR A 206 6.06 5.86 -7.54
C THR A 206 7.39 5.21 -7.91
N ILE A 207 7.48 3.87 -7.92
CA ILE A 207 8.63 3.13 -8.43
C ILE A 207 8.79 3.37 -9.94
N THR A 208 7.72 3.26 -10.73
CA THR A 208 7.73 3.51 -12.18
C THR A 208 8.30 4.89 -12.49
N THR A 209 7.78 5.93 -11.84
CA THR A 209 8.26 7.30 -12.04
C THR A 209 9.71 7.46 -11.58
N GLY A 210 10.07 6.89 -10.43
CA GLY A 210 11.46 6.90 -9.95
C GLY A 210 12.41 6.24 -10.94
N ARG A 211 12.02 5.12 -11.53
CA ARG A 211 12.80 4.42 -12.58
C ARG A 211 12.96 5.26 -13.86
N PHE A 212 11.89 5.90 -14.34
CA PHE A 212 11.98 6.83 -15.47
C PHE A 212 12.92 8.01 -15.19
N LEU A 213 13.04 8.43 -13.95
CA LEU A 213 13.94 9.49 -13.52
C LEU A 213 15.36 9.00 -13.21
N GLY A 214 15.67 7.73 -13.51
CA GLY A 214 17.00 7.13 -13.38
C GLY A 214 17.33 6.57 -12.00
N LEU A 215 16.40 6.50 -11.07
CA LEU A 215 16.64 5.85 -9.78
C LEU A 215 16.91 4.35 -9.97
N GLY A 216 17.89 3.83 -9.24
CA GLY A 216 18.10 2.39 -9.10
C GLY A 216 16.88 1.70 -8.47
N ARG A 217 16.66 0.41 -8.74
CA ARG A 217 15.50 -0.36 -8.26
C ARG A 217 15.34 -0.31 -6.74
N ASP A 218 16.41 -0.54 -5.98
CA ASP A 218 16.41 -0.48 -4.50
C ASP A 218 16.08 0.95 -4.03
N ALA A 219 16.67 1.97 -4.66
CA ALA A 219 16.42 3.37 -4.31
C ALA A 219 14.97 3.78 -4.57
N ALA A 220 14.40 3.39 -5.72
CA ALA A 220 13.01 3.67 -6.08
C ALA A 220 12.04 2.98 -5.10
N ALA A 221 12.28 1.71 -4.74
CA ALA A 221 11.46 0.99 -3.75
C ALA A 221 11.55 1.64 -2.37
N ARG A 222 12.74 1.99 -1.89
CA ARG A 222 12.92 2.65 -0.59
C ARG A 222 12.23 4.00 -0.54
N PHE A 223 12.38 4.84 -1.57
CA PHE A 223 11.70 6.13 -1.62
C PHE A 223 10.18 5.96 -1.62
N SER A 224 9.67 5.00 -2.38
CA SER A 224 8.24 4.63 -2.37
C SER A 224 7.74 4.23 -0.97
N PHE A 225 8.52 3.45 -0.21
CA PHE A 225 8.16 3.07 1.16
C PHE A 225 8.23 4.23 2.15
N LEU A 226 9.18 5.13 1.98
CA LEU A 226 9.24 6.36 2.79
C LEU A 226 8.03 7.27 2.53
N LEU A 227 7.55 7.35 1.27
CA LEU A 227 6.34 8.10 0.92
C LEU A 227 5.06 7.49 1.53
N LEU A 228 5.02 6.17 1.77
CA LEU A 228 3.89 5.52 2.45
C LEU A 228 3.66 6.14 3.83
N VAL A 229 4.72 6.46 4.56
CA VAL A 229 4.62 6.88 5.97
C VAL A 229 3.74 8.13 6.13
N PRO A 230 4.04 9.29 5.53
CA PRO A 230 3.23 10.48 5.73
C PRO A 230 1.83 10.39 5.10
N ILE A 231 1.68 9.77 3.93
CA ILE A 231 0.38 9.69 3.26
C ILE A 231 -0.59 8.75 4.01
N THR A 232 -0.11 7.58 4.43
CA THR A 232 -0.95 6.64 5.19
C THR A 232 -1.22 7.15 6.60
N PHE A 233 -0.24 7.81 7.25
CA PHE A 233 -0.46 8.44 8.55
C PHE A 233 -1.58 9.50 8.47
N GLY A 234 -1.56 10.34 7.43
CA GLY A 234 -2.63 11.32 7.18
C GLY A 234 -4.01 10.66 6.98
N ALA A 235 -4.09 9.61 6.18
CA ALA A 235 -5.33 8.86 5.95
C ALA A 235 -5.86 8.20 7.25
N VAL A 236 -4.96 7.60 8.05
CA VAL A 236 -5.32 7.00 9.34
C VAL A 236 -5.83 8.05 10.33
N LEU A 237 -5.19 9.22 10.41
CA LEU A 237 -5.68 10.32 11.25
C LEU A 237 -7.06 10.81 10.82
N PHE A 238 -7.26 11.01 9.53
CA PHE A 238 -8.53 11.49 8.98
C PHE A 238 -9.69 10.51 9.25
N LYS A 239 -9.52 9.23 8.90
CA LYS A 239 -10.54 8.20 9.13
C LYS A 239 -10.66 7.82 10.61
N GLY A 240 -9.55 7.79 11.35
CA GLY A 240 -9.54 7.52 12.79
C GLY A 240 -10.32 8.57 13.58
N ALA A 241 -10.24 9.84 13.20
CA ALA A 241 -11.06 10.90 13.81
C ALA A 241 -12.57 10.65 13.59
N LYS A 242 -12.96 10.17 12.40
CA LYS A 242 -14.35 9.78 12.10
C LYS A 242 -14.79 8.57 12.93
N VAL A 243 -13.95 7.54 13.03
CA VAL A 243 -14.23 6.36 13.88
C VAL A 243 -14.35 6.75 15.36
N ALA A 244 -13.54 7.69 15.84
CA ALA A 244 -13.63 8.18 17.21
C ALA A 244 -14.93 8.94 17.48
N ALA A 245 -15.50 9.61 16.46
CA ALA A 245 -16.78 10.33 16.59
C ALA A 245 -17.99 9.40 16.45
N ASP A 246 -17.98 8.51 15.44
CA ASP A 246 -19.13 7.70 15.04
C ASP A 246 -19.16 6.30 15.69
N GLY A 247 -18.00 5.83 16.21
CA GLY A 247 -17.80 4.47 16.70
C GLY A 247 -17.59 3.45 15.58
N LEU A 248 -17.31 2.20 15.98
CA LEU A 248 -17.28 1.05 15.08
C LEU A 248 -18.57 0.23 15.23
N PRO A 249 -19.05 -0.39 14.14
CA PRO A 249 -20.18 -1.31 14.24
C PRO A 249 -19.93 -2.41 15.29
N PRO A 250 -20.97 -2.85 16.01
CA PRO A 250 -20.84 -3.95 16.97
C PRO A 250 -20.22 -5.21 16.34
N GLY A 251 -19.32 -5.86 17.06
CA GLY A 251 -18.63 -7.07 16.57
C GLY A 251 -17.43 -6.82 15.64
N SER A 252 -17.13 -5.56 15.24
CA SER A 252 -16.07 -5.25 14.29
C SER A 252 -14.66 -5.22 14.90
N ILE A 253 -14.52 -5.05 16.20
CA ILE A 253 -13.21 -4.86 16.86
C ILE A 253 -12.29 -6.06 16.62
N GLY A 254 -12.80 -7.29 16.76
CA GLY A 254 -12.02 -8.51 16.51
C GLY A 254 -11.45 -8.56 15.11
N PRO A 255 -12.30 -8.49 14.06
CA PRO A 255 -11.85 -8.41 12.66
C PRO A 255 -10.84 -7.30 12.38
N PHE A 256 -11.02 -6.08 12.95
CA PHE A 256 -10.06 -4.99 12.81
C PHE A 256 -8.68 -5.36 13.37
N ILE A 257 -8.63 -5.89 14.59
CA ILE A 257 -7.36 -6.27 15.23
C ILE A 257 -6.70 -7.40 14.44
N VAL A 258 -7.44 -8.45 14.06
CA VAL A 258 -6.93 -9.59 13.30
C VAL A 258 -6.35 -9.14 11.96
N GLY A 259 -7.12 -8.37 11.19
CA GLY A 259 -6.69 -7.87 9.88
C GLY A 259 -5.46 -6.95 9.99
N MET A 260 -5.47 -5.99 10.89
CA MET A 260 -4.37 -5.05 11.11
C MET A 260 -3.06 -5.76 11.51
N LEU A 261 -3.14 -6.69 12.47
CA LEU A 261 -1.95 -7.43 12.92
C LEU A 261 -1.41 -8.36 11.84
N ALA A 262 -2.30 -9.02 11.06
CA ALA A 262 -1.89 -9.82 9.92
C ALA A 262 -1.20 -8.96 8.86
N ALA A 263 -1.75 -7.79 8.51
CA ALA A 263 -1.15 -6.85 7.58
C ALA A 263 0.23 -6.37 8.05
N ALA A 264 0.40 -6.10 9.34
CA ALA A 264 1.69 -5.72 9.92
C ALA A 264 2.72 -6.84 9.83
N ALA A 265 2.36 -8.07 10.25
CA ALA A 265 3.26 -9.21 10.26
C ALA A 265 3.72 -9.58 8.84
N VAL A 266 2.76 -9.68 7.91
CA VAL A 266 3.04 -10.03 6.51
C VAL A 266 3.78 -8.89 5.80
N GLY A 267 3.43 -7.63 6.09
CA GLY A 267 4.11 -6.45 5.55
C GLY A 267 5.60 -6.41 5.89
N LEU A 268 5.99 -6.75 7.12
CA LEU A 268 7.41 -6.86 7.50
C LEU A 268 8.17 -7.85 6.61
N VAL A 269 7.58 -9.01 6.34
CA VAL A 269 8.18 -10.02 5.47
C VAL A 269 8.25 -9.53 4.02
N ALA A 270 7.18 -8.88 3.55
CA ALA A 270 7.08 -8.36 2.18
C ALA A 270 8.12 -7.28 1.88
N ILE A 271 8.41 -6.37 2.83
CA ILE A 271 9.46 -5.33 2.67
C ILE A 271 10.82 -5.97 2.39
N GLU A 272 11.24 -6.91 3.25
CA GLU A 272 12.55 -7.54 3.10
C GLU A 272 12.61 -8.37 1.82
N ALA A 273 11.54 -9.14 1.54
CA ALA A 273 11.46 -9.95 0.33
C ALA A 273 11.60 -9.07 -0.93
N LEU A 274 10.87 -7.96 -1.01
CA LEU A 274 10.95 -7.07 -2.16
C LEU A 274 12.34 -6.40 -2.26
N LEU A 275 12.85 -5.81 -1.20
CA LEU A 275 14.16 -5.14 -1.23
C LEU A 275 15.29 -6.13 -1.51
N GLY A 276 15.23 -7.35 -0.96
CA GLY A 276 16.18 -8.41 -1.27
C GLY A 276 16.10 -8.86 -2.72
N PHE A 277 14.89 -8.94 -3.27
CA PHE A 277 14.64 -9.34 -4.65
C PHE A 277 15.13 -8.30 -5.67
N VAL A 278 14.74 -7.03 -5.52
CA VAL A 278 15.02 -5.97 -6.52
C VAL A 278 16.48 -5.56 -6.60
N ARG A 279 17.29 -5.93 -5.60
CA ARG A 279 18.76 -5.78 -5.66
C ARG A 279 19.43 -6.70 -6.67
N ARG A 280 18.78 -7.81 -7.02
CA ARG A 280 19.35 -8.87 -7.88
C ARG A 280 18.51 -9.12 -9.12
N HIS A 281 17.24 -8.74 -9.12
CA HIS A 281 16.27 -9.01 -10.16
C HIS A 281 15.51 -7.73 -10.57
N ASN A 282 14.86 -7.81 -11.71
CA ASN A 282 14.00 -6.74 -12.24
C ASN A 282 12.54 -6.90 -11.77
N TYR A 283 11.69 -5.92 -12.11
CA TYR A 283 10.26 -5.93 -11.75
C TYR A 283 9.38 -6.81 -12.65
N THR A 284 9.95 -7.51 -13.64
CA THR A 284 9.18 -8.35 -14.61
C THR A 284 8.24 -9.35 -13.95
N PRO A 285 8.57 -10.07 -12.85
CA PRO A 285 7.62 -10.99 -12.22
C PRO A 285 6.35 -10.30 -11.73
N PHE A 286 6.45 -9.08 -11.20
CA PHE A 286 5.29 -8.30 -10.75
C PHE A 286 4.45 -7.80 -11.92
N VAL A 287 5.08 -7.48 -13.05
CA VAL A 287 4.40 -7.14 -14.31
C VAL A 287 3.61 -8.34 -14.81
N VAL A 288 4.25 -9.50 -14.91
CA VAL A 288 3.60 -10.75 -15.36
C VAL A 288 2.41 -11.07 -14.44
N TYR A 289 2.59 -10.97 -13.12
CA TYR A 289 1.49 -11.15 -12.18
C TYR A 289 0.31 -10.22 -12.46
N ARG A 290 0.56 -8.90 -12.66
CA ARG A 290 -0.49 -7.91 -12.98
C ARG A 290 -1.25 -8.26 -14.26
N LEU A 291 -0.54 -8.67 -15.31
CA LEU A 291 -1.14 -9.06 -16.58
C LEU A 291 -1.98 -10.34 -16.46
N LEU A 292 -1.47 -11.33 -15.70
CA LEU A 292 -2.22 -12.56 -15.43
C LEU A 292 -3.46 -12.29 -14.58
N ALA A 293 -3.35 -11.47 -13.55
CA ALA A 293 -4.49 -11.07 -12.72
C ALA A 293 -5.56 -10.35 -13.57
N ALA A 294 -5.14 -9.41 -14.41
CA ALA A 294 -6.05 -8.72 -15.34
C ALA A 294 -6.73 -9.71 -16.33
N ALA A 295 -5.97 -10.63 -16.89
CA ALA A 295 -6.52 -11.66 -17.79
C ALA A 295 -7.55 -12.55 -17.06
N VAL A 296 -7.26 -12.97 -15.82
CA VAL A 296 -8.20 -13.77 -15.00
C VAL A 296 -9.48 -12.98 -14.74
N ILE A 297 -9.40 -11.70 -14.37
CA ILE A 297 -10.59 -10.86 -14.16
C ILE A 297 -11.45 -10.81 -15.43
N VAL A 298 -10.84 -10.52 -16.58
CA VAL A 298 -11.55 -10.45 -17.87
C VAL A 298 -12.20 -11.79 -18.22
N LEU A 299 -11.50 -12.90 -18.01
CA LEU A 299 -12.05 -14.24 -18.27
C LEU A 299 -13.23 -14.57 -17.36
N LEU A 300 -13.17 -14.22 -16.07
CA LEU A 300 -14.27 -14.45 -15.13
C LEU A 300 -15.51 -13.63 -15.50
N ILE A 301 -15.33 -12.38 -15.94
CA ILE A 301 -16.42 -11.52 -16.41
C ILE A 301 -16.97 -12.08 -17.73
N ALA A 302 -16.13 -12.39 -18.71
CA ALA A 302 -16.55 -12.88 -20.02
C ALA A 302 -17.25 -14.24 -19.97
N SER A 303 -16.91 -15.10 -18.99
CA SER A 303 -17.57 -16.38 -18.76
C SER A 303 -18.91 -16.26 -18.04
N GLY A 304 -19.28 -15.07 -17.53
CA GLY A 304 -20.47 -14.87 -16.70
C GLY A 304 -20.34 -15.45 -15.28
N PHE A 305 -19.16 -15.89 -14.87
CA PHE A 305 -18.95 -16.44 -13.52
C PHE A 305 -19.03 -15.34 -12.45
N ARG A 306 -18.62 -14.11 -12.78
CA ARG A 306 -18.72 -12.92 -11.94
C ARG A 306 -19.21 -11.72 -12.75
N GLU A 307 -19.94 -10.82 -12.10
CA GLU A 307 -20.36 -9.55 -12.69
C GLU A 307 -19.17 -8.63 -12.94
N SER A 308 -19.29 -7.74 -13.91
CA SER A 308 -18.27 -6.73 -14.21
C SER A 308 -18.15 -5.65 -13.13
N THR A 309 -19.13 -5.58 -12.23
CA THR A 309 -19.28 -4.61 -11.13
C THR A 309 -19.27 -5.33 -9.78
N PHE A 310 -18.93 -4.59 -8.72
CA PHE A 310 -18.88 -5.14 -7.34
C PHE A 310 -19.48 -4.18 -6.32
#